data_ebd1f21ac57884467d1a3647d8b3f3a3
#
_entry.id   ebd1f21ac57884467d1a3647d8b3f3a3
#
_cell.length_a   1.000
_cell.length_b   1.000
_cell.length_c   1.000
_cell.angle_alpha   90.00
_cell.angle_beta   90.00
_cell.angle_gamma   90.00
#
_symmetry.space_group_name_H-M   'P 1'
#
loop_
_entity.id
_entity.type
_entity.pdbx_description
1 polymer ?
#
loop_
_entity_poly.entity_id
_entity_poly.type
_entity_poly.pdbx_seq_one_letter_code
_entity_poly.pdbx_strand_id
1 'polypeptide(L)'
;MFLSLFVSSLAILFAVPTASAKDVHFDWNITWTTANPDGLQARPVIGINNQWPLPVINVTKGDRIIAKVTNQLGNQSTTIHWHGMYQNGTNFMDGPAMVTQCNIPTGASITYNFTVDQVGTYWYHSHTRSQYPDGLRQALIIQDPKNPYENEYHEERVITLSDWYHDEMPVLMKQFVSYKNPTGAEPVPNSALMNDTQNMTLPVEPGKTYLLRLVNVGAFASQYFWIEGHTMKIVEVDGVWTKPAETDMIYIASAQRYAVLVTMKNETGANYPMMASMDTTLFDTIPDGLNWNVTGWLEYDTGKKLPAAAVLNDFEPYDDFKLVPTDGEKLLEKADHTISLDLTMNNLGDGANYAFFNDISYVSPKVPTLYTVLSAGENATNPTVYGTDTNSFVLKHGEIVEIILNNDDSGRHPFHLHGQNFQVVHRSEENAGHYNASWTNITYPSVPMRRDTLLVYPQGNFVIRFPATNPGVWLFHCHIEWHMDTGLIATMISSPLEMQKTLTIPQEFKRICSDQGISTVGNAAGNTNDYLDLSGQNLMVPPLPAGFTTKGYVAMVFSCVAGVLGLASITLYGSAPIAAK
;
A
#
# COMPACT_ATOMS: atom_id res chain seq x y z
N MET A 1 -52.85 7.85 64.43
CA MET A 1 -52.07 6.64 64.20
C MET A 1 -51.82 6.61 62.69
N PHE A 2 -50.72 7.25 62.22
CA PHE A 2 -50.38 7.31 60.80
C PHE A 2 -49.24 6.29 60.55
N LEU A 3 -49.50 5.34 59.66
CA LEU A 3 -48.57 4.33 59.21
C LEU A 3 -47.85 4.87 57.95
N SER A 4 -46.57 5.20 58.05
CA SER A 4 -45.72 5.57 56.90
C SER A 4 -45.10 4.31 56.31
N LEU A 5 -45.49 3.97 55.05
CA LEU A 5 -44.82 2.98 54.22
C LEU A 5 -43.51 3.56 53.65
N PHE A 6 -42.38 3.00 54.06
CA PHE A 6 -41.09 3.21 53.36
C PHE A 6 -41.03 2.24 52.17
N VAL A 7 -41.04 2.80 50.94
CA VAL A 7 -40.72 2.05 49.73
C VAL A 7 -39.19 2.16 49.50
N SER A 8 -38.47 1.11 49.77
CA SER A 8 -37.03 1.02 49.41
C SER A 8 -36.87 0.69 47.93
N SER A 9 -36.48 1.68 47.14
CA SER A 9 -36.11 1.46 45.73
C SER A 9 -34.74 0.79 45.66
N LEU A 10 -34.72 -0.48 45.30
CA LEU A 10 -33.50 -1.24 45.02
C LEU A 10 -33.01 -0.82 43.61
N ALA A 11 -32.00 0.04 43.52
CA ALA A 11 -31.33 0.32 42.28
C ALA A 11 -30.43 -0.85 41.90
N ILE A 12 -30.86 -1.66 40.93
CA ILE A 12 -30.02 -2.68 40.32
C ILE A 12 -29.06 -1.96 39.40
N LEU A 13 -27.82 -1.78 39.82
CA LEU A 13 -26.70 -1.38 38.93
C LEU A 13 -26.41 -2.58 38.00
N PHE A 14 -26.83 -2.49 36.76
CA PHE A 14 -26.29 -3.35 35.72
C PHE A 14 -24.82 -2.92 35.49
N ALA A 15 -23.89 -3.71 35.98
CA ALA A 15 -22.50 -3.61 35.57
C ALA A 15 -22.44 -4.00 34.11
N VAL A 16 -22.34 -3.01 33.21
CA VAL A 16 -21.94 -3.25 31.83
C VAL A 16 -20.51 -3.78 31.91
N PRO A 17 -20.23 -4.98 31.40
CA PRO A 17 -18.86 -5.48 31.36
C PRO A 17 -18.05 -4.53 30.47
N THR A 18 -17.24 -3.69 31.06
CA THR A 18 -16.21 -2.97 30.33
C THR A 18 -15.22 -4.01 29.82
N ALA A 19 -15.15 -4.19 28.50
CA ALA A 19 -14.09 -5.00 27.91
C ALA A 19 -12.75 -4.44 28.43
N SER A 20 -12.05 -5.25 29.23
CA SER A 20 -10.72 -4.87 29.73
C SER A 20 -9.73 -5.04 28.60
N ALA A 21 -8.98 -3.97 28.28
CA ALA A 21 -7.85 -4.04 27.37
C ALA A 21 -6.91 -5.18 27.77
N LYS A 22 -6.50 -5.99 26.80
CA LYS A 22 -5.63 -7.15 27.01
C LYS A 22 -4.36 -7.06 26.19
N ASP A 23 -3.32 -7.72 26.66
CA ASP A 23 -2.12 -7.98 25.89
C ASP A 23 -2.34 -9.17 24.95
N VAL A 24 -2.14 -8.97 23.65
CA VAL A 24 -2.26 -10.02 22.63
C VAL A 24 -0.84 -10.32 22.12
N HIS A 25 -0.36 -11.52 22.44
CA HIS A 25 1.00 -11.93 22.17
C HIS A 25 1.10 -12.77 20.90
N PHE A 26 2.08 -12.43 20.07
CA PHE A 26 2.48 -13.21 18.89
C PHE A 26 3.97 -13.52 18.99
N ASP A 27 4.35 -14.78 18.73
CA ASP A 27 5.75 -15.21 18.57
C ASP A 27 5.91 -15.74 17.14
N TRP A 28 6.44 -14.90 16.25
CA TRP A 28 6.51 -15.09 14.83
C TRP A 28 7.93 -15.41 14.38
N ASN A 29 8.11 -16.59 13.85
CA ASN A 29 9.30 -16.94 13.08
C ASN A 29 8.97 -16.75 11.60
N ILE A 30 9.62 -15.81 10.96
CA ILE A 30 9.46 -15.56 9.53
C ILE A 30 10.31 -16.57 8.79
N THR A 31 9.67 -17.47 8.05
CA THR A 31 10.29 -18.67 7.47
C THR A 31 9.88 -18.87 6.02
N TRP A 32 10.72 -19.56 5.24
CA TRP A 32 10.30 -20.07 3.95
C TRP A 32 9.40 -21.30 4.13
N THR A 33 8.34 -21.37 3.34
CA THR A 33 7.50 -22.55 3.14
C THR A 33 7.19 -22.69 1.64
N THR A 34 6.30 -23.61 1.25
CA THR A 34 5.92 -23.81 -0.15
C THR A 34 4.41 -23.67 -0.29
N ALA A 35 3.95 -22.96 -1.32
CA ALA A 35 2.54 -22.81 -1.65
C ALA A 35 2.29 -23.00 -3.15
N ASN A 36 1.05 -23.38 -3.47
CA ASN A 36 0.50 -23.48 -4.83
C ASN A 36 -0.99 -23.07 -4.79
N PRO A 37 -1.28 -21.77 -4.57
CA PRO A 37 -2.64 -21.32 -4.32
C PRO A 37 -3.55 -21.36 -5.57
N ASP A 38 -2.98 -21.25 -6.75
CA ASP A 38 -3.71 -21.32 -8.03
C ASP A 38 -3.70 -22.72 -8.66
N GLY A 39 -2.99 -23.69 -8.06
CA GLY A 39 -2.90 -25.05 -8.55
C GLY A 39 -1.97 -25.24 -9.76
N LEU A 40 -1.34 -24.16 -10.27
CA LEU A 40 -0.54 -24.19 -11.50
C LEU A 40 0.94 -24.42 -11.21
N GLN A 41 1.51 -23.69 -10.26
CA GLN A 41 2.93 -23.78 -9.93
C GLN A 41 3.16 -23.66 -8.42
N ALA A 42 3.84 -24.66 -7.85
CA ALA A 42 4.33 -24.58 -6.48
C ALA A 42 5.62 -23.74 -6.43
N ARG A 43 5.72 -22.81 -5.48
CA ARG A 43 6.92 -22.00 -5.27
C ARG A 43 7.21 -21.75 -3.78
N PRO A 44 8.44 -21.33 -3.43
CA PRO A 44 8.72 -20.81 -2.11
C PRO A 44 7.88 -19.58 -1.81
N VAL A 45 7.39 -19.47 -0.58
CA VAL A 45 6.68 -18.31 -0.05
C VAL A 45 7.15 -18.00 1.36
N ILE A 46 7.04 -16.75 1.76
CA ILE A 46 7.37 -16.32 3.11
C ILE A 46 6.14 -16.57 4.00
N GLY A 47 6.33 -17.45 4.97
CA GLY A 47 5.33 -17.82 5.96
C GLY A 47 5.67 -17.34 7.37
N ILE A 48 4.75 -17.54 8.30
CA ILE A 48 4.94 -17.37 9.74
C ILE A 48 4.87 -18.76 10.37
N ASN A 49 5.89 -19.13 11.15
CA ASN A 49 5.95 -20.43 11.85
C ASN A 49 5.77 -21.63 10.90
N ASN A 50 6.36 -21.56 9.70
CA ASN A 50 6.26 -22.53 8.60
C ASN A 50 4.84 -22.71 8.03
N GLN A 51 3.97 -21.71 8.20
CA GLN A 51 2.59 -21.74 7.71
C GLN A 51 2.33 -20.59 6.73
N TRP A 52 1.58 -20.88 5.68
CA TRP A 52 0.99 -19.96 4.73
C TRP A 52 -0.35 -20.57 4.26
N PRO A 53 -1.46 -19.82 4.10
CA PRO A 53 -1.61 -18.38 4.34
C PRO A 53 -1.34 -17.96 5.78
N LEU A 54 -1.02 -16.66 5.96
CA LEU A 54 -0.72 -16.10 7.28
C LEU A 54 -1.99 -15.94 8.12
N PRO A 55 -1.87 -15.89 9.47
CA PRO A 55 -3.02 -15.72 10.34
C PRO A 55 -3.61 -14.31 10.24
N VAL A 56 -4.95 -14.22 10.14
CA VAL A 56 -5.67 -12.97 10.35
C VAL A 56 -5.55 -12.57 11.83
N ILE A 57 -5.14 -11.33 12.08
CA ILE A 57 -5.17 -10.77 13.43
C ILE A 57 -6.56 -10.19 13.70
N ASN A 58 -7.16 -10.55 14.83
CA ASN A 58 -8.41 -9.98 15.29
C ASN A 58 -8.25 -9.54 16.74
N VAL A 59 -8.31 -8.23 16.97
CA VAL A 59 -8.14 -7.58 18.28
C VAL A 59 -9.24 -6.54 18.48
N THR A 60 -9.37 -6.02 19.68
CA THR A 60 -10.37 -5.00 20.03
C THR A 60 -9.66 -3.67 20.31
N LYS A 61 -10.29 -2.55 19.98
CA LYS A 61 -9.79 -1.22 20.35
C LYS A 61 -9.44 -1.17 21.84
N GLY A 62 -8.22 -0.73 22.12
CA GLY A 62 -7.64 -0.67 23.46
C GLY A 62 -6.72 -1.85 23.77
N ASP A 63 -6.79 -2.96 23.03
CA ASP A 63 -5.84 -4.07 23.18
C ASP A 63 -4.42 -3.63 22.82
N ARG A 64 -3.43 -4.33 23.34
CA ARG A 64 -2.03 -4.13 23.05
C ARG A 64 -1.46 -5.29 22.25
N ILE A 65 -1.00 -5.02 21.04
CA ILE A 65 -0.28 -5.99 20.23
C ILE A 65 1.17 -6.08 20.71
N ILE A 66 1.62 -7.29 21.01
CA ILE A 66 3.00 -7.61 21.36
C ILE A 66 3.47 -8.72 20.43
N ALA A 67 4.08 -8.35 19.31
CA ALA A 67 4.53 -9.26 18.28
C ALA A 67 6.06 -9.35 18.27
N LYS A 68 6.59 -10.44 18.83
CA LYS A 68 8.01 -10.78 18.68
C LYS A 68 8.21 -11.40 17.32
N VAL A 69 9.02 -10.73 16.48
CA VAL A 69 9.33 -11.15 15.11
C VAL A 69 10.78 -11.59 15.03
N THR A 70 11.01 -12.85 14.70
CA THR A 70 12.33 -13.45 14.49
C THR A 70 12.49 -13.76 13.00
N ASN A 71 13.51 -13.21 12.37
CA ASN A 71 13.81 -13.50 10.98
C ASN A 71 14.59 -14.80 10.84
N GLN A 72 14.01 -15.83 10.23
CA GLN A 72 14.62 -17.13 9.94
C GLN A 72 14.71 -17.42 8.44
N LEU A 73 14.63 -16.40 7.57
CA LEU A 73 14.71 -16.59 6.12
C LEU A 73 16.07 -17.07 5.61
N GLY A 74 17.14 -16.76 6.33
CA GLY A 74 18.50 -17.21 5.99
C GLY A 74 19.18 -16.40 4.88
N ASN A 75 18.44 -15.87 3.93
CA ASN A 75 18.94 -15.18 2.74
C ASN A 75 18.39 -13.77 2.53
N GLN A 76 17.38 -13.36 3.30
CA GLN A 76 16.75 -12.04 3.21
C GLN A 76 16.56 -11.42 4.60
N SER A 77 16.62 -10.10 4.69
CA SER A 77 16.14 -9.34 5.82
C SER A 77 14.63 -9.10 5.70
N THR A 78 13.98 -8.65 6.77
CA THR A 78 12.54 -8.37 6.77
C THR A 78 12.19 -7.25 7.72
N THR A 79 10.99 -6.69 7.59
CA THR A 79 10.32 -5.82 8.57
C THR A 79 8.82 -6.10 8.53
N ILE A 80 8.07 -5.58 9.49
CA ILE A 80 6.60 -5.61 9.44
C ILE A 80 6.08 -4.19 9.54
N HIS A 81 5.32 -3.78 8.52
CA HIS A 81 4.50 -2.57 8.56
C HIS A 81 3.07 -2.94 8.96
N TRP A 82 2.49 -2.10 9.81
CA TRP A 82 1.12 -2.22 10.30
C TRP A 82 0.25 -1.21 9.55
N HIS A 83 -0.12 -1.58 8.34
CA HIS A 83 -0.73 -0.68 7.37
C HIS A 83 -2.03 -0.06 7.87
N GLY A 84 -2.06 1.28 7.85
CA GLY A 84 -3.17 2.10 8.31
C GLY A 84 -3.14 2.42 9.81
N MET A 85 -2.19 1.84 10.58
CA MET A 85 -2.04 2.16 12.00
C MET A 85 -1.38 3.52 12.20
N TYR A 86 -1.90 4.33 13.11
CA TYR A 86 -1.37 5.68 13.36
C TYR A 86 -0.05 5.68 14.12
N GLN A 87 0.28 4.61 14.83
CA GLN A 87 1.52 4.49 15.60
C GLN A 87 1.85 5.77 16.43
N ASN A 88 0.83 6.39 17.01
CA ASN A 88 0.98 7.61 17.78
C ASN A 88 1.83 7.37 19.03
N GLY A 89 2.96 8.08 19.13
CA GLY A 89 3.96 7.86 20.18
C GLY A 89 4.82 6.60 20.02
N THR A 90 4.59 5.82 18.97
CA THR A 90 5.31 4.57 18.65
C THR A 90 5.79 4.51 17.19
N ASN A 91 6.13 5.66 16.58
CA ASN A 91 6.54 5.75 15.17
C ASN A 91 7.64 4.74 14.78
N PHE A 92 8.56 4.39 15.70
CA PHE A 92 9.59 3.36 15.46
C PHE A 92 9.01 1.94 15.28
N MET A 93 7.71 1.71 15.54
CA MET A 93 6.98 0.46 15.29
C MET A 93 6.27 0.44 13.92
N ASP A 94 6.34 1.53 13.15
CA ASP A 94 5.66 1.62 11.83
C ASP A 94 6.20 0.62 10.81
N GLY A 95 7.52 0.37 10.80
CA GLY A 95 8.11 -0.76 10.10
C GLY A 95 8.89 -0.47 8.82
N PRO A 96 8.74 0.67 8.09
CA PRO A 96 9.50 0.91 6.87
C PRO A 96 11.01 0.91 7.09
N ALA A 97 11.70 0.07 6.30
CA ALA A 97 13.16 -0.06 6.38
C ALA A 97 13.86 1.25 6.01
N MET A 98 14.89 1.65 6.76
CA MET A 98 15.69 2.87 6.61
C MET A 98 14.89 4.19 6.74
N VAL A 99 13.65 4.08 7.19
CA VAL A 99 12.78 5.23 7.52
C VAL A 99 12.58 5.30 9.03
N THR A 100 11.88 4.33 9.62
CA THR A 100 11.60 4.28 11.07
C THR A 100 12.47 3.27 11.80
N GLN A 101 13.07 2.32 11.11
CA GLN A 101 13.93 1.28 11.66
C GLN A 101 14.92 0.75 10.61
N CYS A 102 15.90 -0.06 11.05
CA CYS A 102 16.67 -0.92 10.17
C CYS A 102 15.91 -2.22 9.88
N ASN A 103 16.28 -2.90 8.78
CA ASN A 103 15.80 -4.26 8.55
C ASN A 103 16.17 -5.20 9.71
N ILE A 104 15.35 -6.19 9.98
CA ILE A 104 15.66 -7.31 10.87
C ILE A 104 16.52 -8.29 10.08
N PRO A 105 17.83 -8.40 10.34
CA PRO A 105 18.69 -9.33 9.63
C PRO A 105 18.35 -10.77 10.01
N THR A 106 18.78 -11.73 9.18
CA THR A 106 18.54 -13.15 9.47
C THR A 106 19.15 -13.55 10.81
N GLY A 107 18.41 -14.32 11.61
CA GLY A 107 18.76 -14.74 12.97
C GLY A 107 18.46 -13.70 14.06
N ALA A 108 18.12 -12.45 13.73
CA ALA A 108 17.77 -11.42 14.70
C ALA A 108 16.28 -11.39 14.99
N SER A 109 15.93 -10.73 16.11
CA SER A 109 14.53 -10.52 16.55
C SER A 109 14.34 -9.11 17.06
N ILE A 110 13.14 -8.57 16.86
CA ILE A 110 12.61 -7.38 17.55
C ILE A 110 11.17 -7.64 18.00
N THR A 111 10.70 -6.81 18.92
CA THR A 111 9.32 -6.89 19.42
C THR A 111 8.56 -5.61 19.07
N TYR A 112 7.56 -5.72 18.19
CA TYR A 112 6.57 -4.67 18.00
C TYR A 112 5.60 -4.69 19.18
N ASN A 113 5.44 -3.54 19.84
CA ASN A 113 4.64 -3.43 21.05
C ASN A 113 3.92 -2.08 21.10
N PHE A 114 2.65 -2.08 20.74
CA PHE A 114 1.83 -0.87 20.67
C PHE A 114 0.37 -1.15 21.01
N THR A 115 -0.33 -0.13 21.51
CA THR A 115 -1.76 -0.20 21.77
C THR A 115 -2.54 0.18 20.51
N VAL A 116 -3.60 -0.58 20.18
CA VAL A 116 -4.48 -0.26 19.07
C VAL A 116 -5.60 0.66 19.56
N ASP A 117 -5.58 1.92 19.14
CA ASP A 117 -6.56 2.94 19.51
C ASP A 117 -7.55 3.28 18.38
N GLN A 118 -7.40 2.64 17.24
CA GLN A 118 -8.23 2.73 16.05
C GLN A 118 -9.24 1.58 16.00
N VAL A 119 -10.13 1.60 14.99
CA VAL A 119 -11.11 0.55 14.72
C VAL A 119 -11.22 0.34 13.22
N GLY A 120 -11.60 -0.86 12.78
CA GLY A 120 -11.88 -1.13 11.37
C GLY A 120 -10.97 -2.18 10.74
N THR A 121 -10.84 -2.10 9.43
CA THR A 121 -10.14 -3.06 8.59
C THR A 121 -8.78 -2.54 8.18
N TYR A 122 -7.74 -3.23 8.62
CA TYR A 122 -6.32 -2.96 8.39
C TYR A 122 -5.64 -4.24 7.90
N TRP A 123 -4.32 -4.16 7.69
CA TRP A 123 -3.53 -5.32 7.36
C TRP A 123 -2.08 -5.15 7.81
N TYR A 124 -1.29 -6.21 7.77
CA TYR A 124 0.14 -6.17 8.06
C TYR A 124 0.90 -6.84 6.94
N HIS A 125 2.08 -6.30 6.65
CA HIS A 125 2.93 -6.84 5.58
C HIS A 125 4.40 -6.47 5.76
N SER A 126 5.29 -7.17 5.05
CA SER A 126 6.68 -6.73 4.98
C SER A 126 6.80 -5.38 4.28
N HIS A 127 7.66 -4.51 4.79
CA HIS A 127 8.02 -3.25 4.16
C HIS A 127 9.53 -3.19 3.86
N THR A 128 10.06 -4.33 3.41
CA THR A 128 11.44 -4.51 2.98
C THR A 128 11.44 -4.77 1.50
N ARG A 129 11.70 -3.73 0.70
CA ARG A 129 11.60 -3.83 -0.76
C ARG A 129 10.28 -4.51 -1.17
N SER A 130 10.22 -5.12 -2.33
CA SER A 130 9.03 -5.83 -2.82
C SER A 130 8.84 -7.22 -2.17
N GLN A 131 8.97 -7.37 -0.84
CA GLN A 131 8.96 -8.69 -0.19
C GLN A 131 7.56 -9.25 0.10
N TYR A 132 6.56 -8.40 0.37
CA TYR A 132 5.25 -8.90 0.83
C TYR A 132 4.48 -9.73 -0.23
N PRO A 133 4.63 -9.51 -1.55
CA PRO A 133 3.98 -10.35 -2.56
C PRO A 133 4.51 -11.79 -2.58
N ASP A 134 5.70 -12.02 -1.99
CA ASP A 134 6.22 -13.38 -1.76
C ASP A 134 5.55 -14.08 -0.57
N GLY A 135 4.52 -13.48 0.05
CA GLY A 135 3.66 -14.14 1.02
C GLY A 135 3.51 -13.45 2.38
N LEU A 136 4.40 -12.52 2.77
CA LEU A 136 4.39 -11.90 4.11
C LEU A 136 3.37 -10.76 4.18
N ARG A 137 2.08 -11.12 4.19
CA ARG A 137 0.94 -10.20 4.21
C ARG A 137 -0.33 -10.85 4.71
N GLN A 138 -1.15 -10.16 5.54
CA GLN A 138 -2.48 -10.61 5.93
C GLN A 138 -3.27 -9.50 6.63
N ALA A 139 -4.60 -9.68 6.72
CA ALA A 139 -5.52 -8.74 7.35
C ALA A 139 -5.31 -8.61 8.88
N LEU A 140 -5.53 -7.39 9.37
CA LEU A 140 -5.63 -7.02 10.78
C LEU A 140 -6.98 -6.35 11.02
N ILE A 141 -7.83 -6.98 11.81
CA ILE A 141 -9.16 -6.47 12.14
C ILE A 141 -9.13 -5.94 13.56
N ILE A 142 -9.57 -4.70 13.74
CA ILE A 142 -9.71 -4.08 15.06
C ILE A 142 -11.20 -3.85 15.31
N GLN A 143 -11.73 -4.63 16.23
CA GLN A 143 -13.15 -4.58 16.59
C GLN A 143 -13.48 -3.27 17.30
N ASP A 144 -14.59 -2.67 16.88
CA ASP A 144 -15.14 -1.45 17.47
C ASP A 144 -16.19 -1.81 18.53
N PRO A 145 -15.94 -1.55 19.83
CA PRO A 145 -16.97 -1.74 20.85
C PRO A 145 -18.21 -0.82 20.67
N LYS A 146 -18.11 0.15 19.75
CA LYS A 146 -19.19 1.11 19.42
C LYS A 146 -19.52 1.06 17.94
N ASN A 147 -19.39 -0.11 17.30
CA ASN A 147 -19.68 -0.28 15.88
C ASN A 147 -21.10 0.22 15.57
N PRO A 148 -21.26 1.22 14.70
CA PRO A 148 -22.58 1.79 14.38
C PRO A 148 -23.51 0.79 13.68
N TYR A 149 -22.97 -0.30 13.13
CA TYR A 149 -23.70 -1.32 12.37
C TYR A 149 -23.79 -2.68 13.11
N GLU A 150 -23.38 -2.76 14.38
CA GLU A 150 -23.31 -4.00 15.16
C GLU A 150 -24.59 -4.85 15.12
N ASN A 151 -25.75 -4.21 15.07
CA ASN A 151 -27.06 -4.88 15.04
C ASN A 151 -27.59 -5.13 13.61
N GLU A 152 -26.83 -4.77 12.57
CA GLU A 152 -27.28 -4.88 11.17
C GLU A 152 -26.75 -6.14 10.49
N TYR A 153 -25.85 -6.89 11.11
CA TYR A 153 -25.30 -8.13 10.55
C TYR A 153 -25.28 -9.27 11.57
N HIS A 154 -25.25 -10.49 11.06
CA HIS A 154 -25.22 -11.72 11.83
C HIS A 154 -23.78 -12.13 12.17
N GLU A 155 -22.88 -11.97 11.23
CA GLU A 155 -21.50 -12.40 11.34
C GLU A 155 -20.61 -11.57 10.39
N GLU A 156 -19.31 -11.44 10.73
CA GLU A 156 -18.33 -10.83 9.84
C GLU A 156 -17.40 -11.87 9.21
N ARG A 157 -16.94 -11.59 8.01
CA ARG A 157 -15.98 -12.40 7.25
C ARG A 157 -14.94 -11.51 6.60
N VAL A 158 -13.70 -11.98 6.61
CA VAL A 158 -12.59 -11.32 5.92
C VAL A 158 -12.38 -11.97 4.56
N ILE A 159 -12.25 -11.15 3.53
CA ILE A 159 -11.95 -11.56 2.16
C ILE A 159 -10.74 -10.77 1.70
N THR A 160 -9.61 -11.44 1.53
CA THR A 160 -8.44 -10.85 0.91
C THR A 160 -8.47 -11.09 -0.60
N LEU A 161 -8.12 -10.06 -1.36
CA LEU A 161 -7.93 -10.11 -2.80
C LEU A 161 -6.46 -9.89 -3.10
N SER A 162 -5.90 -10.62 -4.04
CA SER A 162 -4.51 -10.41 -4.46
C SER A 162 -4.28 -10.84 -5.89
N ASP A 163 -3.24 -10.30 -6.48
CA ASP A 163 -2.53 -10.90 -7.59
C ASP A 163 -1.55 -11.99 -7.09
N TRP A 164 -1.10 -12.83 -7.99
CA TRP A 164 -0.17 -13.91 -7.70
C TRP A 164 0.86 -14.08 -8.81
N TYR A 165 2.14 -14.16 -8.42
CA TYR A 165 3.26 -14.37 -9.33
C TYR A 165 3.87 -15.76 -9.10
N HIS A 166 4.28 -16.45 -10.17
CA HIS A 166 4.96 -17.74 -10.08
C HIS A 166 6.44 -17.62 -9.77
N ASP A 167 7.07 -16.52 -10.16
CA ASP A 167 8.45 -16.20 -9.80
C ASP A 167 8.50 -15.37 -8.51
N GLU A 168 9.61 -15.51 -7.75
CA GLU A 168 9.86 -14.70 -6.56
C GLU A 168 10.17 -13.24 -6.93
N MET A 169 9.76 -12.30 -6.09
CA MET A 169 9.93 -10.86 -6.32
C MET A 169 11.38 -10.43 -6.61
N PRO A 170 12.43 -10.97 -5.96
CA PRO A 170 13.80 -10.61 -6.32
C PRO A 170 14.19 -10.96 -7.75
N VAL A 171 13.57 -11.98 -8.34
CA VAL A 171 13.79 -12.35 -9.75
C VAL A 171 13.07 -11.38 -10.66
N LEU A 172 11.80 -11.10 -10.36
CA LEU A 172 10.96 -10.19 -11.14
C LEU A 172 11.49 -8.75 -11.09
N MET A 173 11.88 -8.25 -9.92
CA MET A 173 12.49 -6.92 -9.76
C MET A 173 13.75 -6.74 -10.58
N LYS A 174 14.60 -7.78 -10.66
CA LYS A 174 15.82 -7.75 -11.49
C LYS A 174 15.49 -7.71 -12.99
N GLN A 175 14.37 -8.24 -13.41
CA GLN A 175 13.87 -8.15 -14.80
C GLN A 175 13.26 -6.77 -15.04
N PHE A 176 12.47 -6.28 -14.10
CA PHE A 176 11.77 -5.00 -14.17
C PHE A 176 12.75 -3.82 -14.23
N VAL A 177 13.63 -3.68 -13.22
CA VAL A 177 14.67 -2.64 -13.17
C VAL A 177 15.86 -3.08 -14.02
N SER A 178 15.74 -2.95 -15.33
CA SER A 178 16.74 -3.44 -16.28
C SER A 178 16.75 -2.59 -17.57
N TYR A 179 17.95 -2.37 -18.11
CA TYR A 179 18.11 -1.77 -19.43
C TYR A 179 17.43 -2.58 -20.57
N LYS A 180 17.04 -3.84 -20.29
CA LYS A 180 16.29 -4.68 -21.22
C LYS A 180 14.78 -4.42 -21.17
N ASN A 181 14.32 -3.69 -20.16
CA ASN A 181 12.96 -3.24 -19.97
C ASN A 181 12.93 -1.69 -19.93
N PRO A 182 13.32 -1.01 -21.00
CA PRO A 182 13.46 0.45 -20.99
C PRO A 182 12.12 1.19 -20.96
N THR A 183 11.02 0.51 -21.26
CA THR A 183 9.65 1.07 -21.17
C THR A 183 9.11 1.06 -19.75
N GLY A 184 9.73 0.27 -18.85
CA GLY A 184 9.21 0.11 -17.49
C GLY A 184 7.97 -0.77 -17.39
N ALA A 185 7.74 -1.65 -18.40
CA ALA A 185 6.61 -2.58 -18.36
C ALA A 185 6.67 -3.46 -17.10
N GLU A 186 5.63 -3.40 -16.28
CA GLU A 186 5.56 -4.17 -15.05
C GLU A 186 5.35 -5.67 -15.35
N PRO A 187 5.96 -6.56 -14.57
CA PRO A 187 5.65 -7.98 -14.64
C PRO A 187 4.16 -8.23 -14.38
N VAL A 188 3.51 -8.89 -15.35
CA VAL A 188 2.08 -9.21 -15.24
C VAL A 188 1.90 -10.41 -14.30
N PRO A 189 0.96 -10.36 -13.35
CA PRO A 189 0.65 -11.49 -12.47
C PRO A 189 0.20 -12.71 -13.26
N ASN A 190 0.45 -13.91 -12.75
CA ASN A 190 0.04 -15.16 -13.40
C ASN A 190 -1.43 -15.51 -13.12
N SER A 191 -1.98 -15.06 -11.99
CA SER A 191 -3.37 -15.29 -11.61
C SER A 191 -3.87 -14.33 -10.53
N ALA A 192 -5.20 -14.25 -10.35
CA ALA A 192 -5.85 -13.60 -9.24
C ALA A 192 -6.19 -14.61 -8.14
N LEU A 193 -6.17 -14.18 -6.87
CA LEU A 193 -6.54 -15.01 -5.71
C LEU A 193 -7.58 -14.31 -4.82
N MET A 194 -8.42 -15.11 -4.19
CA MET A 194 -9.36 -14.70 -3.14
C MET A 194 -9.13 -15.57 -1.90
N ASN A 195 -8.77 -14.96 -0.76
CA ASN A 195 -8.30 -15.67 0.44
C ASN A 195 -7.18 -16.68 0.15
N ASP A 196 -6.22 -16.25 -0.66
CA ASP A 196 -5.04 -17.04 -1.04
C ASP A 196 -5.39 -18.39 -1.72
N THR A 197 -6.51 -18.44 -2.45
CA THR A 197 -6.93 -19.59 -3.24
C THR A 197 -7.77 -19.16 -4.46
N GLN A 198 -7.99 -20.07 -5.39
CA GLN A 198 -8.95 -19.90 -6.50
C GLN A 198 -10.26 -20.68 -6.28
N ASN A 199 -10.43 -21.31 -5.13
CA ASN A 199 -11.58 -22.18 -4.85
C ASN A 199 -12.26 -21.85 -3.52
N MET A 200 -12.37 -20.54 -3.19
CA MET A 200 -12.99 -20.10 -1.95
C MET A 200 -14.49 -20.42 -1.95
N THR A 201 -14.99 -21.04 -0.89
CA THR A 201 -16.42 -21.10 -0.58
C THR A 201 -16.69 -20.39 0.74
N LEU A 202 -17.78 -19.62 0.80
CA LEU A 202 -18.26 -18.93 1.98
C LEU A 202 -19.65 -19.47 2.33
N PRO A 203 -19.77 -20.38 3.30
CA PRO A 203 -21.06 -20.84 3.77
C PRO A 203 -21.88 -19.70 4.36
N VAL A 204 -23.14 -19.59 3.94
CA VAL A 204 -24.04 -18.51 4.37
C VAL A 204 -25.43 -19.04 4.70
N GLU A 205 -26.12 -18.38 5.62
CA GLU A 205 -27.48 -18.68 6.01
C GLU A 205 -28.48 -17.79 5.24
N PRO A 206 -29.56 -18.36 4.66
CA PRO A 206 -30.59 -17.56 3.99
C PRO A 206 -31.19 -16.49 4.89
N GLY A 207 -31.41 -15.31 4.31
CA GLY A 207 -32.00 -14.16 5.01
C GLY A 207 -31.11 -13.46 6.03
N LYS A 208 -29.89 -13.94 6.26
CA LYS A 208 -28.93 -13.27 7.16
C LYS A 208 -28.15 -12.21 6.42
N THR A 209 -27.73 -11.18 7.13
CA THR A 209 -26.80 -10.16 6.64
C THR A 209 -25.39 -10.46 7.17
N TYR A 210 -24.40 -10.36 6.31
CA TYR A 210 -22.98 -10.52 6.66
C TYR A 210 -22.25 -9.20 6.47
N LEU A 211 -21.28 -8.91 7.35
CA LEU A 211 -20.29 -7.86 7.14
C LEU A 211 -19.06 -8.49 6.47
N LEU A 212 -18.85 -8.19 5.19
CA LEU A 212 -17.67 -8.65 4.47
C LEU A 212 -16.60 -7.56 4.50
N ARG A 213 -15.43 -7.90 5.05
CA ARG A 213 -14.26 -7.01 5.10
C ARG A 213 -13.32 -7.36 3.96
N LEU A 214 -13.31 -6.53 2.94
CA LEU A 214 -12.50 -6.71 1.74
C LEU A 214 -11.14 -6.01 1.92
N VAL A 215 -10.05 -6.69 1.61
CA VAL A 215 -8.69 -6.15 1.68
C VAL A 215 -7.95 -6.53 0.40
N ASN A 216 -7.52 -5.56 -0.40
CA ASN A 216 -6.63 -5.86 -1.50
C ASN A 216 -5.18 -5.86 -0.99
N VAL A 217 -4.59 -7.04 -0.90
CA VAL A 217 -3.21 -7.29 -0.46
C VAL A 217 -2.27 -7.62 -1.63
N GLY A 218 -2.69 -7.30 -2.86
CA GLY A 218 -1.92 -7.50 -4.09
C GLY A 218 -0.79 -6.48 -4.25
N ALA A 219 0.19 -6.84 -5.07
CA ALA A 219 1.36 -6.02 -5.36
C ALA A 219 1.12 -4.97 -6.44
N PHE A 220 0.21 -5.24 -7.37
CA PHE A 220 0.02 -4.45 -8.58
C PHE A 220 -1.45 -4.27 -8.94
N ALA A 221 -2.18 -5.39 -9.15
CA ALA A 221 -3.48 -5.34 -9.76
C ALA A 221 -4.55 -4.80 -8.82
N SER A 222 -5.15 -3.66 -9.20
CA SER A 222 -6.46 -3.28 -8.69
C SER A 222 -7.50 -4.30 -9.15
N GLN A 223 -8.59 -4.46 -8.40
CA GLN A 223 -9.59 -5.46 -8.72
C GLN A 223 -11.00 -4.89 -8.67
N TYR A 224 -11.82 -5.32 -9.61
CA TYR A 224 -13.27 -5.16 -9.56
C TYR A 224 -13.85 -6.31 -8.76
N PHE A 225 -14.71 -6.01 -7.78
CA PHE A 225 -15.34 -7.02 -6.93
C PHE A 225 -16.86 -6.90 -7.00
N TRP A 226 -17.56 -8.03 -7.23
CA TRP A 226 -19.02 -8.09 -7.20
C TRP A 226 -19.51 -9.48 -6.75
N ILE A 227 -20.79 -9.53 -6.36
CA ILE A 227 -21.44 -10.77 -5.95
C ILE A 227 -22.71 -10.92 -6.81
N GLU A 228 -22.76 -11.96 -7.61
CA GLU A 228 -23.88 -12.19 -8.53
C GLU A 228 -25.23 -12.20 -7.79
N GLY A 229 -26.14 -11.34 -8.26
CA GLY A 229 -27.48 -11.24 -7.73
C GLY A 229 -27.60 -10.71 -6.30
N HIS A 230 -26.54 -10.10 -5.72
CA HIS A 230 -26.57 -9.46 -4.40
C HIS A 230 -26.03 -8.05 -4.49
N THR A 231 -26.77 -7.13 -3.87
CA THR A 231 -26.32 -5.75 -3.69
C THR A 231 -25.51 -5.63 -2.41
N MET A 232 -24.44 -4.86 -2.46
CA MET A 232 -23.56 -4.55 -1.34
C MET A 232 -23.90 -3.16 -0.79
N LYS A 233 -23.77 -2.98 0.53
CA LYS A 233 -23.82 -1.65 1.16
C LYS A 233 -22.46 -1.34 1.75
N ILE A 234 -21.72 -0.39 1.16
CA ILE A 234 -20.45 0.08 1.70
C ILE A 234 -20.73 0.81 3.02
N VAL A 235 -20.07 0.43 4.10
CA VAL A 235 -20.21 1.02 5.44
C VAL A 235 -18.88 1.42 6.07
N GLU A 236 -17.74 1.02 5.49
CA GLU A 236 -16.40 1.40 5.95
C GLU A 236 -15.43 1.45 4.77
N VAL A 237 -14.50 2.41 4.80
CA VAL A 237 -13.31 2.45 3.94
C VAL A 237 -12.08 2.77 4.78
N ASP A 238 -11.01 1.97 4.64
CA ASP A 238 -9.69 2.16 5.30
C ASP A 238 -9.82 2.53 6.81
N GLY A 239 -10.71 1.84 7.55
CA GLY A 239 -10.93 2.06 8.97
C GLY A 239 -11.87 3.24 9.31
N VAL A 240 -12.48 3.89 8.33
CA VAL A 240 -13.42 4.99 8.53
C VAL A 240 -14.85 4.53 8.24
N TRP A 241 -15.72 4.57 9.25
CA TRP A 241 -17.15 4.26 9.08
C TRP A 241 -17.82 5.31 8.20
N THR A 242 -18.57 4.87 7.18
CA THR A 242 -19.29 5.72 6.25
C THR A 242 -20.80 5.53 6.37
N LYS A 243 -21.60 6.51 5.93
CA LYS A 243 -23.03 6.30 5.70
C LYS A 243 -23.19 5.20 4.65
N PRO A 244 -24.21 4.33 4.78
CA PRO A 244 -24.40 3.22 3.85
C PRO A 244 -24.55 3.72 2.41
N ALA A 245 -23.81 3.12 1.49
CA ALA A 245 -23.90 3.38 0.06
C ALA A 245 -24.10 2.07 -0.70
N GLU A 246 -25.24 1.95 -1.39
CA GLU A 246 -25.59 0.73 -2.15
C GLU A 246 -24.83 0.69 -3.48
N THR A 247 -24.31 -0.50 -3.80
CA THR A 247 -23.62 -0.77 -5.06
C THR A 247 -23.68 -2.24 -5.41
N ASP A 248 -23.60 -2.54 -6.70
CA ASP A 248 -23.42 -3.91 -7.19
C ASP A 248 -21.96 -4.23 -7.50
N MET A 249 -21.06 -3.22 -7.52
CA MET A 249 -19.64 -3.40 -7.82
C MET A 249 -18.76 -2.41 -7.05
N ILE A 250 -17.58 -2.89 -6.63
CA ILE A 250 -16.53 -2.10 -5.99
C ILE A 250 -15.25 -2.21 -6.80
N TYR A 251 -14.54 -1.11 -6.99
CA TYR A 251 -13.15 -1.09 -7.44
C TYR A 251 -12.26 -0.93 -6.20
N ILE A 252 -11.34 -1.86 -6.00
CA ILE A 252 -10.46 -1.89 -4.86
C ILE A 252 -9.00 -1.96 -5.33
N ALA A 253 -8.28 -0.84 -5.20
CA ALA A 253 -6.86 -0.77 -5.55
C ALA A 253 -5.99 -1.45 -4.47
N SER A 254 -4.72 -1.73 -4.81
CA SER A 254 -3.76 -2.28 -3.84
C SER A 254 -3.75 -1.47 -2.56
N ALA A 255 -3.75 -2.14 -1.42
CA ALA A 255 -3.80 -1.62 -0.05
C ALA A 255 -5.14 -1.02 0.40
N GLN A 256 -6.11 -0.82 -0.47
CA GLN A 256 -7.43 -0.33 -0.08
C GLN A 256 -8.22 -1.39 0.68
N ARG A 257 -9.11 -0.92 1.58
CA ARG A 257 -10.04 -1.77 2.33
C ARG A 257 -11.44 -1.22 2.24
N TYR A 258 -12.40 -2.13 2.22
CA TYR A 258 -13.82 -1.83 2.32
C TYR A 258 -14.49 -2.80 3.28
N ALA A 259 -15.46 -2.34 4.07
CA ALA A 259 -16.42 -3.24 4.69
C ALA A 259 -17.81 -3.00 4.10
N VAL A 260 -18.48 -4.10 3.73
CA VAL A 260 -19.79 -4.07 3.10
C VAL A 260 -20.78 -4.98 3.81
N LEU A 261 -22.01 -4.52 3.97
CA LEU A 261 -23.13 -5.34 4.39
C LEU A 261 -23.77 -6.01 3.18
N VAL A 262 -23.92 -7.32 3.24
CA VAL A 262 -24.58 -8.11 2.18
C VAL A 262 -25.67 -8.96 2.80
N THR A 263 -26.92 -8.72 2.38
CA THR A 263 -28.05 -9.51 2.85
C THR A 263 -28.29 -10.69 1.93
N MET A 264 -28.26 -11.87 2.52
CA MET A 264 -28.47 -13.12 1.80
C MET A 264 -29.95 -13.26 1.39
N LYS A 265 -30.16 -13.92 0.25
CA LYS A 265 -31.52 -14.23 -0.25
C LYS A 265 -32.24 -15.19 0.71
N ASN A 266 -33.55 -15.06 0.79
CA ASN A 266 -34.39 -15.94 1.62
C ASN A 266 -34.54 -17.36 1.04
N GLU A 267 -34.30 -17.53 -0.29
CA GLU A 267 -34.48 -18.79 -0.98
C GLU A 267 -33.16 -19.51 -1.17
N THR A 268 -33.14 -20.81 -0.92
CA THR A 268 -31.95 -21.69 -1.05
C THR A 268 -31.87 -22.39 -2.39
N GLY A 269 -32.43 -21.78 -3.46
CA GLY A 269 -32.52 -22.41 -4.78
C GLY A 269 -31.19 -22.67 -5.46
N ALA A 270 -30.15 -21.89 -5.18
CA ALA A 270 -28.84 -21.95 -5.81
C ALA A 270 -27.74 -21.36 -4.90
N ASN A 271 -26.51 -21.72 -5.20
CA ASN A 271 -25.30 -21.00 -4.74
C ASN A 271 -24.99 -19.86 -5.72
N TYR A 272 -24.24 -18.85 -5.31
CA TYR A 272 -23.97 -17.66 -6.13
C TYR A 272 -22.48 -17.39 -6.25
N PRO A 273 -21.96 -17.07 -7.45
CA PRO A 273 -20.56 -16.69 -7.59
C PRO A 273 -20.30 -15.31 -7.00
N MET A 274 -19.16 -15.21 -6.36
CA MET A 274 -18.53 -14.00 -5.88
C MET A 274 -17.25 -13.82 -6.68
N MET A 275 -17.10 -12.70 -7.35
CA MET A 275 -16.07 -12.50 -8.36
C MET A 275 -15.09 -11.41 -7.93
N ALA A 276 -13.82 -11.63 -8.25
CA ALA A 276 -12.85 -10.56 -8.34
C ALA A 276 -12.14 -10.64 -9.70
N SER A 277 -11.95 -9.50 -10.34
CA SER A 277 -11.33 -9.37 -11.66
C SER A 277 -10.23 -8.33 -11.62
N MET A 278 -8.99 -8.72 -11.96
CA MET A 278 -7.88 -7.78 -12.07
C MET A 278 -8.17 -6.74 -13.16
N ASP A 279 -7.84 -5.48 -12.88
CA ASP A 279 -7.92 -4.41 -13.88
C ASP A 279 -6.79 -4.56 -14.90
N THR A 280 -7.12 -5.13 -16.04
CA THR A 280 -6.16 -5.40 -17.12
C THR A 280 -5.70 -4.13 -17.84
N THR A 281 -6.32 -2.97 -17.60
CA THR A 281 -5.86 -1.68 -18.16
C THR A 281 -4.54 -1.21 -17.54
N LEU A 282 -4.12 -1.83 -16.43
CA LEU A 282 -2.83 -1.61 -15.80
C LEU A 282 -1.68 -2.38 -16.49
N PHE A 283 -1.99 -3.33 -17.37
CA PHE A 283 -1.00 -4.21 -17.99
C PHE A 283 -0.62 -3.70 -19.36
N ASP A 284 0.66 -3.43 -19.61
CA ASP A 284 1.16 -3.07 -20.94
C ASP A 284 0.84 -4.12 -22.00
N THR A 285 0.84 -5.37 -21.60
CA THR A 285 0.44 -6.50 -22.44
C THR A 285 -0.30 -7.53 -21.61
N ILE A 286 -1.36 -8.11 -22.17
CA ILE A 286 -2.08 -9.21 -21.53
C ILE A 286 -1.53 -10.52 -22.10
N PRO A 287 -0.86 -11.38 -21.30
CA PRO A 287 -0.34 -12.66 -21.76
C PRO A 287 -1.46 -13.58 -22.24
N ASP A 288 -1.20 -14.35 -23.32
CA ASP A 288 -2.13 -15.36 -23.79
C ASP A 288 -2.44 -16.37 -22.69
N GLY A 289 -3.73 -16.61 -22.44
CA GLY A 289 -4.20 -17.56 -21.44
C GLY A 289 -4.17 -17.06 -19.99
N LEU A 290 -3.86 -15.79 -19.74
CA LEU A 290 -3.98 -15.19 -18.42
C LEU A 290 -5.43 -15.27 -17.93
N ASN A 291 -5.65 -15.89 -16.78
CA ASN A 291 -6.93 -15.81 -16.08
C ASN A 291 -6.87 -14.67 -15.04
N TRP A 292 -7.38 -13.49 -15.45
CA TRP A 292 -7.45 -12.32 -14.57
C TRP A 292 -8.64 -12.33 -13.60
N ASN A 293 -9.50 -13.38 -13.68
CA ASN A 293 -10.65 -13.54 -12.79
C ASN A 293 -10.36 -14.60 -11.73
N VAL A 294 -10.88 -14.37 -10.53
CA VAL A 294 -11.01 -15.39 -9.49
C VAL A 294 -12.47 -15.48 -9.06
N THR A 295 -12.94 -16.71 -8.88
CA THR A 295 -14.31 -16.99 -8.43
C THR A 295 -14.29 -17.61 -7.04
N GLY A 296 -14.99 -16.98 -6.10
CA GLY A 296 -15.46 -17.58 -4.86
C GLY A 296 -16.97 -17.85 -4.97
N TRP A 297 -17.53 -18.49 -3.96
CA TRP A 297 -18.97 -18.79 -3.94
C TRP A 297 -19.58 -18.48 -2.58
N LEU A 298 -20.73 -17.78 -2.60
CA LEU A 298 -21.66 -17.83 -1.47
C LEU A 298 -22.37 -19.17 -1.52
N GLU A 299 -22.10 -20.02 -0.54
CA GLU A 299 -22.60 -21.37 -0.45
C GLU A 299 -23.82 -21.44 0.48
N TYR A 300 -25.01 -21.40 -0.12
CA TYR A 300 -26.29 -21.52 0.58
C TYR A 300 -26.66 -22.96 0.91
N ASP A 301 -26.20 -23.89 0.07
CA ASP A 301 -26.51 -25.32 0.20
C ASP A 301 -25.34 -26.15 -0.36
N THR A 302 -24.66 -26.89 0.52
CA THR A 302 -23.55 -27.78 0.14
C THR A 302 -23.97 -28.93 -0.78
N GLY A 303 -25.25 -29.26 -0.84
CA GLY A 303 -25.80 -30.26 -1.76
C GLY A 303 -26.04 -29.74 -3.18
N LYS A 304 -25.91 -28.44 -3.41
CA LYS A 304 -26.11 -27.80 -4.71
C LYS A 304 -24.77 -27.62 -5.43
N LYS A 305 -24.83 -27.69 -6.75
CA LYS A 305 -23.67 -27.41 -7.60
C LYS A 305 -23.23 -25.96 -7.42
N LEU A 306 -21.92 -25.71 -7.38
CA LEU A 306 -21.35 -24.38 -7.53
C LEU A 306 -21.57 -23.91 -8.97
N PRO A 307 -22.14 -22.71 -9.18
CA PRO A 307 -22.39 -22.19 -10.53
C PRO A 307 -21.09 -21.81 -11.23
N ALA A 308 -21.17 -21.62 -12.54
CA ALA A 308 -20.07 -21.06 -13.33
C ALA A 308 -19.79 -19.62 -12.89
N ALA A 309 -18.58 -19.13 -13.18
CA ALA A 309 -18.20 -17.75 -12.98
C ALA A 309 -19.19 -16.77 -13.64
N ALA A 310 -19.53 -15.70 -12.94
CA ALA A 310 -20.35 -14.61 -13.49
C ALA A 310 -19.44 -13.52 -14.06
N VAL A 311 -18.89 -13.74 -15.24
CA VAL A 311 -17.98 -12.81 -15.93
C VAL A 311 -18.78 -11.66 -16.53
N LEU A 312 -18.31 -10.43 -16.33
CA LEU A 312 -18.86 -9.20 -16.91
C LEU A 312 -17.90 -8.65 -17.97
N ASN A 313 -18.45 -7.91 -18.94
CA ASN A 313 -17.66 -7.20 -19.95
C ASN A 313 -17.55 -5.70 -19.66
N ASP A 314 -18.50 -5.17 -18.91
CA ASP A 314 -18.57 -3.76 -18.55
C ASP A 314 -18.49 -3.62 -17.01
N PHE A 315 -17.67 -2.70 -16.53
CA PHE A 315 -17.42 -2.48 -15.12
C PHE A 315 -17.82 -1.06 -14.73
N GLU A 316 -18.82 -0.93 -13.86
CA GLU A 316 -19.32 0.34 -13.34
C GLU A 316 -19.24 0.35 -11.81
N PRO A 317 -18.03 0.49 -11.23
CA PRO A 317 -17.86 0.49 -9.79
C PRO A 317 -18.41 1.77 -9.14
N TYR A 318 -18.77 1.66 -7.86
CA TYR A 318 -19.14 2.83 -7.07
C TYR A 318 -17.97 3.82 -6.98
N ASP A 319 -18.26 5.10 -7.22
CA ASP A 319 -17.29 6.18 -7.04
C ASP A 319 -17.09 6.46 -5.54
N ASP A 320 -15.99 5.99 -4.97
CA ASP A 320 -15.68 6.10 -3.54
C ASP A 320 -15.51 7.55 -3.05
N PHE A 321 -15.23 8.50 -3.94
CA PHE A 321 -15.19 9.92 -3.60
C PHE A 321 -16.55 10.45 -3.06
N LYS A 322 -17.67 9.78 -3.38
CA LYS A 322 -19.01 10.10 -2.91
C LYS A 322 -19.34 9.59 -1.50
N LEU A 323 -18.47 8.77 -0.91
CA LEU A 323 -18.68 8.23 0.44
C LEU A 323 -18.58 9.34 1.48
N VAL A 324 -19.46 9.29 2.48
CA VAL A 324 -19.56 10.30 3.54
C VAL A 324 -19.30 9.65 4.90
N PRO A 325 -18.25 10.04 5.63
CA PRO A 325 -18.01 9.56 6.99
C PRO A 325 -19.16 9.81 7.95
N THR A 326 -19.40 8.84 8.86
CA THR A 326 -20.51 8.90 9.83
C THR A 326 -20.31 9.92 10.93
N ASP A 327 -19.07 10.24 11.28
CA ASP A 327 -18.71 11.20 12.33
C ASP A 327 -18.98 12.67 11.95
N GLY A 328 -19.14 12.93 10.63
CA GLY A 328 -19.47 14.26 10.12
C GLY A 328 -18.35 15.28 10.24
N GLU A 329 -17.08 14.83 10.36
CA GLU A 329 -15.92 15.73 10.39
C GLU A 329 -15.90 16.63 9.16
N LYS A 330 -15.84 17.94 9.42
CA LYS A 330 -15.90 18.95 8.36
C LYS A 330 -14.59 19.02 7.60
N LEU A 331 -14.69 19.55 6.37
CA LEU A 331 -13.51 19.90 5.59
C LEU A 331 -12.59 20.79 6.43
N LEU A 332 -11.31 20.40 6.50
CA LEU A 332 -10.26 21.20 7.13
C LEU A 332 -10.14 22.56 6.46
N GLU A 333 -9.78 23.56 7.23
CA GLU A 333 -9.57 24.92 6.73
C GLU A 333 -8.48 24.98 5.65
N LYS A 334 -8.23 26.17 5.14
CA LYS A 334 -7.15 26.39 4.16
C LYS A 334 -5.81 25.89 4.72
N ALA A 335 -5.05 25.20 3.87
CA ALA A 335 -3.76 24.67 4.24
C ALA A 335 -2.76 25.77 4.65
N ASP A 336 -2.00 25.47 5.69
CA ASP A 336 -0.83 26.25 6.12
C ASP A 336 0.40 25.91 5.28
N HIS A 337 0.47 24.65 4.82
CA HIS A 337 1.58 24.11 4.06
C HIS A 337 1.05 23.30 2.86
N THR A 338 1.41 23.70 1.65
CA THR A 338 1.04 22.98 0.42
C THR A 338 2.28 22.33 -0.20
N ILE A 339 2.18 21.05 -0.49
CA ILE A 339 3.18 20.23 -1.15
C ILE A 339 2.62 19.84 -2.52
N SER A 340 3.31 20.18 -3.61
CA SER A 340 2.96 19.72 -4.95
C SER A 340 3.93 18.63 -5.38
N LEU A 341 3.38 17.50 -5.81
CA LEU A 341 4.11 16.33 -6.28
C LEU A 341 3.67 15.99 -7.69
N ASP A 342 4.58 16.09 -8.63
CA ASP A 342 4.37 15.69 -10.01
C ASP A 342 4.99 14.29 -10.20
N LEU A 343 4.14 13.30 -10.49
CA LEU A 343 4.53 11.92 -10.73
C LEU A 343 4.94 11.77 -12.20
N THR A 344 6.15 11.28 -12.43
CA THR A 344 6.65 10.94 -13.77
C THR A 344 7.37 9.59 -13.76
N MET A 345 7.43 8.94 -14.93
CA MET A 345 8.23 7.74 -15.18
C MET A 345 9.28 8.05 -16.23
N ASN A 346 10.56 7.70 -15.99
CA ASN A 346 11.63 8.01 -16.94
C ASN A 346 12.85 7.09 -16.75
N ASN A 347 13.69 7.02 -17.79
CA ASN A 347 14.93 6.25 -17.74
C ASN A 347 16.09 7.04 -17.14
N LEU A 348 16.86 6.38 -16.30
CA LEU A 348 18.12 6.90 -15.78
C LEU A 348 19.33 6.37 -16.56
N GLY A 349 20.54 6.75 -16.14
CA GLY A 349 21.79 6.53 -16.88
C GLY A 349 22.21 5.06 -17.04
N ASP A 350 21.61 4.15 -16.29
CA ASP A 350 21.76 2.68 -16.45
C ASP A 350 20.80 2.09 -17.51
N GLY A 351 19.87 2.92 -18.04
CA GLY A 351 18.90 2.53 -19.05
C GLY A 351 17.64 1.86 -18.53
N ALA A 352 17.51 1.68 -17.20
CA ALA A 352 16.29 1.19 -16.59
C ALA A 352 15.29 2.34 -16.36
N ASN A 353 14.00 2.00 -16.27
CA ASN A 353 12.92 2.95 -15.95
C ASN A 353 12.77 3.10 -14.43
N TYR A 354 12.55 4.33 -13.98
CA TYR A 354 12.36 4.72 -12.59
C TYR A 354 11.16 5.64 -12.42
N ALA A 355 10.62 5.69 -11.22
CA ALA A 355 9.52 6.55 -10.84
C ALA A 355 10.00 7.76 -10.03
N PHE A 356 9.37 8.90 -10.23
CA PHE A 356 9.82 10.18 -9.68
C PHE A 356 8.66 10.97 -9.06
N PHE A 357 9.00 11.69 -7.98
CA PHE A 357 8.29 12.89 -7.58
C PHE A 357 9.21 14.10 -7.83
N ASN A 358 8.75 15.06 -8.62
CA ASN A 358 9.49 16.30 -8.90
C ASN A 358 10.94 16.04 -9.34
N ASP A 359 11.15 15.13 -10.29
CA ASP A 359 12.45 14.71 -10.82
C ASP A 359 13.37 13.95 -9.82
N ILE A 360 12.89 13.62 -8.63
CA ILE A 360 13.64 12.85 -7.64
C ILE A 360 13.06 11.43 -7.55
N SER A 361 13.87 10.44 -7.88
CA SER A 361 13.63 9.03 -7.58
C SER A 361 14.21 8.73 -6.21
N TYR A 362 13.37 8.31 -5.26
CA TYR A 362 13.77 8.12 -3.87
C TYR A 362 14.89 7.09 -3.71
N VAL A 363 15.87 7.45 -2.87
CA VAL A 363 16.93 6.54 -2.45
C VAL A 363 17.04 6.55 -0.93
N SER A 364 17.05 5.37 -0.32
CA SER A 364 17.17 5.24 1.13
C SER A 364 18.46 5.90 1.67
N PRO A 365 18.37 6.71 2.75
CA PRO A 365 19.53 7.32 3.38
C PRO A 365 20.41 6.26 4.07
N LYS A 366 21.64 6.62 4.46
CA LYS A 366 22.56 5.72 5.22
C LYS A 366 22.20 5.57 6.69
N VAL A 367 21.48 6.54 7.25
CA VAL A 367 20.93 6.51 8.61
C VAL A 367 19.41 6.51 8.47
N PRO A 368 18.66 5.64 9.15
CA PRO A 368 17.19 5.71 9.09
C PRO A 368 16.70 7.12 9.45
N THR A 369 15.77 7.64 8.68
CA THR A 369 15.32 9.04 8.78
C THR A 369 14.89 9.43 10.19
N LEU A 370 14.16 8.54 10.91
CA LEU A 370 13.78 8.75 12.30
C LEU A 370 15.00 8.94 13.21
N TYR A 371 16.08 8.20 13.00
CA TYR A 371 17.29 8.31 13.80
C TYR A 371 18.05 9.61 13.48
N THR A 372 18.01 10.08 12.24
CA THR A 372 18.48 11.43 11.89
C THR A 372 17.69 12.50 12.66
N VAL A 373 16.34 12.42 12.67
CA VAL A 373 15.50 13.33 13.46
C VAL A 373 15.94 13.35 14.91
N LEU A 374 16.10 12.19 15.53
CA LEU A 374 16.38 12.10 16.99
C LEU A 374 17.80 12.51 17.37
N SER A 375 18.74 12.57 16.41
CA SER A 375 20.15 12.92 16.69
C SER A 375 20.56 14.30 16.20
N ALA A 376 19.78 14.95 15.31
CA ALA A 376 20.19 16.19 14.67
C ALA A 376 19.90 17.47 15.48
N GLY A 377 19.24 17.38 16.65
CA GLY A 377 18.83 18.54 17.44
C GLY A 377 17.98 19.50 16.60
N GLU A 378 18.25 20.82 16.70
CA GLU A 378 17.53 21.85 15.92
C GLU A 378 17.68 21.68 14.40
N ASN A 379 18.77 21.06 13.93
CA ASN A 379 18.97 20.79 12.50
C ASN A 379 17.89 19.86 11.93
N ALA A 380 17.19 19.09 12.76
CA ALA A 380 16.07 18.24 12.33
C ALA A 380 14.93 19.04 11.67
N THR A 381 14.88 20.37 11.85
CA THR A 381 13.92 21.24 11.16
C THR A 381 14.33 21.63 9.74
N ASN A 382 15.56 21.30 9.33
CA ASN A 382 16.07 21.61 8.00
C ASN A 382 15.97 20.34 7.11
N PRO A 383 15.17 20.35 6.02
CA PRO A 383 14.99 19.18 5.17
C PRO A 383 16.29 18.66 4.54
N THR A 384 17.31 19.51 4.40
CA THR A 384 18.60 19.11 3.82
C THR A 384 19.26 17.94 4.57
N VAL A 385 19.12 17.85 5.91
CA VAL A 385 19.78 16.80 6.69
C VAL A 385 19.31 15.37 6.35
N TYR A 386 18.17 15.26 5.69
CA TYR A 386 17.57 13.97 5.31
C TYR A 386 18.00 13.45 3.95
N GLY A 387 18.83 14.22 3.21
CA GLY A 387 19.35 13.85 1.89
C GLY A 387 18.66 14.56 0.74
N THR A 388 19.34 14.62 -0.41
CA THR A 388 18.81 15.27 -1.62
C THR A 388 17.79 14.42 -2.36
N ASP A 389 17.89 13.09 -2.22
CA ASP A 389 17.10 12.14 -3.02
C ASP A 389 16.11 11.34 -2.14
N THR A 390 15.56 12.00 -1.12
CA THR A 390 14.60 11.39 -0.18
C THR A 390 13.22 12.03 -0.21
N ASN A 391 13.01 13.05 -1.05
CA ASN A 391 11.74 13.81 -1.11
C ASN A 391 11.20 14.14 0.28
N SER A 392 12.05 14.73 1.15
CA SER A 392 11.73 14.97 2.56
C SER A 392 11.08 16.32 2.78
N PHE A 393 9.92 16.34 3.44
CA PHE A 393 9.14 17.53 3.80
C PHE A 393 9.00 17.62 5.30
N VAL A 394 9.47 18.74 5.89
CA VAL A 394 9.38 18.98 7.34
C VAL A 394 8.11 19.76 7.65
N LEU A 395 7.27 19.17 8.50
CA LEU A 395 5.96 19.70 8.89
C LEU A 395 5.99 20.17 10.34
N LYS A 396 5.42 21.35 10.61
CA LYS A 396 5.29 21.87 11.97
C LYS A 396 4.10 21.22 12.66
N HIS A 397 4.19 21.11 13.98
CA HIS A 397 3.10 20.54 14.76
C HIS A 397 1.81 21.33 14.62
N GLY A 398 0.72 20.65 14.26
CA GLY A 398 -0.64 21.20 14.18
C GLY A 398 -0.95 21.97 12.90
N GLU A 399 0.01 22.16 11.97
CA GLU A 399 -0.32 22.79 10.68
C GLU A 399 -1.21 21.88 9.82
N ILE A 400 -2.09 22.50 9.05
CA ILE A 400 -2.91 21.82 8.04
C ILE A 400 -2.05 21.69 6.78
N VAL A 401 -1.78 20.45 6.41
CA VAL A 401 -0.98 20.10 5.23
C VAL A 401 -1.92 19.73 4.08
N GLU A 402 -1.60 20.25 2.90
CA GLU A 402 -2.26 19.88 1.65
C GLU A 402 -1.23 19.25 0.72
N ILE A 403 -1.51 18.06 0.23
CA ILE A 403 -0.75 17.44 -0.85
C ILE A 403 -1.57 17.52 -2.12
N ILE A 404 -1.00 18.12 -3.16
CA ILE A 404 -1.48 18.12 -4.53
C ILE A 404 -0.63 17.10 -5.27
N LEU A 405 -1.24 16.06 -5.80
CA LEU A 405 -0.57 15.08 -6.64
C LEU A 405 -1.07 15.23 -8.07
N ASN A 406 -0.15 15.44 -9.01
CA ASN A 406 -0.40 15.41 -10.43
C ASN A 406 0.22 14.15 -11.02
N ASN A 407 -0.55 13.43 -11.81
CA ASN A 407 -0.11 12.20 -12.45
C ASN A 407 0.16 12.46 -13.93
N ASP A 408 1.43 12.47 -14.33
CA ASP A 408 1.84 12.60 -15.73
C ASP A 408 1.99 11.23 -16.43
N ASP A 409 1.74 10.15 -15.70
CA ASP A 409 1.74 8.80 -16.27
C ASP A 409 0.37 8.39 -16.83
N SER A 410 0.37 7.40 -17.71
CA SER A 410 -0.83 6.83 -18.32
C SER A 410 -1.49 5.76 -17.45
N GLY A 411 -0.88 5.38 -16.34
CA GLY A 411 -1.37 4.39 -15.39
C GLY A 411 -2.19 4.99 -14.25
N ARG A 412 -2.87 4.11 -13.50
CA ARG A 412 -3.55 4.42 -12.24
C ARG A 412 -2.62 4.09 -11.08
N HIS A 413 -2.54 4.97 -10.08
CA HIS A 413 -1.64 4.76 -8.95
C HIS A 413 -2.37 4.94 -7.62
N PRO A 414 -2.43 3.91 -6.73
CA PRO A 414 -2.87 4.05 -5.36
C PRO A 414 -1.76 4.64 -4.50
N PHE A 415 -2.03 5.78 -3.84
CA PHE A 415 -1.09 6.45 -2.94
C PHE A 415 -1.50 6.27 -1.49
N HIS A 416 -0.57 5.79 -0.68
CA HIS A 416 -0.71 5.57 0.75
C HIS A 416 0.08 6.59 1.56
N LEU A 417 -0.54 7.12 2.62
CA LEU A 417 0.10 7.94 3.64
C LEU A 417 0.13 7.18 4.97
N HIS A 418 1.32 6.94 5.49
CA HIS A 418 1.51 6.33 6.80
C HIS A 418 1.05 7.24 7.93
N GLY A 419 0.66 6.64 9.05
CA GLY A 419 0.45 7.32 10.33
C GLY A 419 -0.85 8.08 10.49
N GLN A 420 -1.70 8.20 9.46
CA GLN A 420 -2.99 8.89 9.56
C GLN A 420 -3.89 8.70 8.34
N ASN A 421 -5.19 8.94 8.53
CA ASN A 421 -6.12 9.14 7.42
C ASN A 421 -6.09 10.61 6.99
N PHE A 422 -6.27 10.85 5.70
CA PHE A 422 -6.40 12.18 5.11
C PHE A 422 -7.82 12.42 4.58
N GLN A 423 -8.23 13.67 4.50
CA GLN A 423 -9.44 14.11 3.82
C GLN A 423 -9.18 14.19 2.30
N VAL A 424 -10.05 13.60 1.50
CA VAL A 424 -10.01 13.74 0.05
C VAL A 424 -10.78 15.00 -0.34
N VAL A 425 -10.04 16.03 -0.72
CA VAL A 425 -10.59 17.36 -1.01
C VAL A 425 -11.05 17.45 -2.47
N HIS A 426 -10.27 16.86 -3.37
CA HIS A 426 -10.54 16.82 -4.79
C HIS A 426 -9.92 15.56 -5.42
N ARG A 427 -10.58 15.01 -6.41
CA ARG A 427 -10.04 14.01 -7.33
C ARG A 427 -10.61 14.29 -8.72
N SER A 428 -9.75 14.42 -9.72
CA SER A 428 -10.14 14.66 -11.10
C SER A 428 -10.55 13.37 -11.80
N GLU A 429 -11.25 13.49 -12.91
CA GLU A 429 -11.36 12.43 -13.91
C GLU A 429 -10.00 12.20 -14.59
N GLU A 430 -9.89 11.10 -15.34
CA GLU A 430 -8.71 10.85 -16.17
C GLU A 430 -8.54 11.92 -17.25
N ASN A 431 -7.28 12.16 -17.66
CA ASN A 431 -6.89 13.17 -18.66
C ASN A 431 -7.27 14.61 -18.30
N ALA A 432 -7.50 14.92 -17.02
CA ALA A 432 -7.79 16.28 -16.57
C ALA A 432 -6.55 17.19 -16.51
N GLY A 433 -5.35 16.61 -16.53
CA GLY A 433 -4.08 17.32 -16.37
C GLY A 433 -3.80 17.75 -14.94
N HIS A 434 -2.88 18.69 -14.76
CA HIS A 434 -2.46 19.18 -13.44
C HIS A 434 -3.57 19.95 -12.74
N TYR A 435 -3.63 19.83 -11.41
CA TYR A 435 -4.55 20.61 -10.58
C TYR A 435 -4.28 22.11 -10.71
N ASN A 436 -5.35 22.89 -10.85
CA ASN A 436 -5.27 24.33 -10.88
C ASN A 436 -6.27 24.94 -9.88
N ALA A 437 -5.74 25.54 -8.83
CA ALA A 437 -6.53 26.20 -7.78
C ALA A 437 -7.42 27.35 -8.27
N SER A 438 -7.22 27.86 -9.50
CA SER A 438 -8.07 28.90 -10.11
C SER A 438 -9.35 28.34 -10.76
N TRP A 439 -9.51 27.05 -10.84
CA TRP A 439 -10.75 26.44 -11.36
C TRP A 439 -11.95 26.81 -10.52
N THR A 440 -12.94 27.43 -11.13
CA THR A 440 -14.15 27.94 -10.44
C THR A 440 -15.27 26.90 -10.34
N ASN A 441 -15.13 25.77 -11.00
CA ASN A 441 -16.13 24.69 -11.07
C ASN A 441 -15.87 23.55 -10.08
N ILE A 442 -14.81 23.65 -9.25
CA ILE A 442 -14.54 22.65 -8.22
C ILE A 442 -15.49 22.91 -7.03
N THR A 443 -16.26 21.89 -6.66
CA THR A 443 -17.05 21.87 -5.43
C THR A 443 -16.39 20.97 -4.41
N TYR A 444 -15.92 21.56 -3.31
CA TYR A 444 -15.32 20.81 -2.22
C TYR A 444 -16.41 20.17 -1.33
N PRO A 445 -16.26 18.89 -0.94
CA PRO A 445 -17.23 18.24 -0.06
C PRO A 445 -17.23 18.88 1.33
N SER A 446 -18.41 19.14 1.90
CA SER A 446 -18.53 19.70 3.27
C SER A 446 -18.10 18.72 4.37
N VAL A 447 -18.24 17.43 4.10
CA VAL A 447 -17.76 16.30 4.90
C VAL A 447 -17.02 15.38 3.94
N PRO A 448 -15.70 15.57 3.79
CA PRO A 448 -14.91 14.79 2.84
C PRO A 448 -14.81 13.33 3.21
N MET A 449 -14.76 12.45 2.22
CA MET A 449 -14.31 11.07 2.41
C MET A 449 -12.91 11.10 3.03
N ARG A 450 -12.65 10.18 3.97
CA ARG A 450 -11.32 9.98 4.56
C ARG A 450 -10.86 8.56 4.37
N ARG A 451 -9.59 8.40 4.02
CA ARG A 451 -8.93 7.11 3.90
C ARG A 451 -7.42 7.30 3.99
N ASP A 452 -6.65 6.24 4.02
CA ASP A 452 -5.19 6.29 4.01
C ASP A 452 -4.57 5.92 2.66
N THR A 453 -5.36 5.38 1.72
CA THR A 453 -4.90 4.97 0.39
C THR A 453 -5.87 5.46 -0.68
N LEU A 454 -5.43 6.35 -1.57
CA LEU A 454 -6.25 6.98 -2.62
C LEU A 454 -5.69 6.72 -4.00
N LEU A 455 -6.58 6.37 -4.94
CA LEU A 455 -6.25 6.18 -6.34
C LEU A 455 -6.20 7.53 -7.08
N VAL A 456 -5.12 7.80 -7.84
CA VAL A 456 -5.09 8.82 -8.89
C VAL A 456 -5.33 8.17 -10.24
N TYR A 457 -6.10 8.84 -11.10
CA TYR A 457 -6.39 8.39 -12.46
C TYR A 457 -5.29 8.78 -13.46
N PRO A 458 -5.21 8.12 -14.64
CA PRO A 458 -4.26 8.45 -15.70
C PRO A 458 -4.31 9.92 -16.08
N GLN A 459 -3.16 10.59 -16.11
CA GLN A 459 -3.04 12.02 -16.45
C GLN A 459 -4.05 12.91 -15.71
N GLY A 460 -4.39 12.53 -14.48
CA GLY A 460 -5.28 13.23 -13.58
C GLY A 460 -4.56 13.77 -12.36
N ASN A 461 -5.33 14.19 -11.38
CA ASN A 461 -4.79 14.74 -10.14
C ASN A 461 -5.71 14.48 -8.96
N PHE A 462 -5.18 14.64 -7.75
CA PHE A 462 -5.99 14.76 -6.54
C PHE A 462 -5.40 15.78 -5.55
N VAL A 463 -6.24 16.21 -4.62
CA VAL A 463 -5.85 17.05 -3.49
C VAL A 463 -6.34 16.39 -2.21
N ILE A 464 -5.41 16.18 -1.27
CA ILE A 464 -5.70 15.65 0.06
C ILE A 464 -5.28 16.63 1.14
N ARG A 465 -5.97 16.63 2.30
CA ARG A 465 -5.59 17.42 3.48
C ARG A 465 -5.56 16.59 4.74
N PHE A 466 -4.63 16.93 5.63
CA PHE A 466 -4.53 16.34 6.95
C PHE A 466 -3.86 17.32 7.94
N PRO A 467 -4.14 17.18 9.24
CA PRO A 467 -3.44 17.96 10.26
C PRO A 467 -2.15 17.24 10.67
N ALA A 468 -1.01 17.94 10.74
CA ALA A 468 0.26 17.40 11.19
C ALA A 468 0.31 17.27 12.74
N THR A 469 -0.63 16.50 13.30
CA THR A 469 -0.80 16.31 14.75
C THR A 469 -0.19 15.03 15.29
N ASN A 470 0.27 14.13 14.43
CA ASN A 470 0.93 12.88 14.79
C ASN A 470 2.44 13.01 14.58
N PRO A 471 3.26 13.25 15.63
CA PRO A 471 4.71 13.38 15.49
C PRO A 471 5.33 12.05 15.00
N GLY A 472 6.02 12.09 13.87
CA GLY A 472 6.61 10.89 13.27
C GLY A 472 7.25 11.16 11.92
N VAL A 473 7.94 10.15 11.42
CA VAL A 473 8.44 10.07 10.05
C VAL A 473 7.51 9.14 9.29
N TRP A 474 6.80 9.67 8.32
CA TRP A 474 5.72 8.97 7.61
C TRP A 474 6.00 8.94 6.12
N LEU A 475 5.91 7.78 5.49
CA LEU A 475 6.00 7.68 4.05
C LEU A 475 4.69 8.12 3.39
N PHE A 476 4.82 8.76 2.24
CA PHE A 476 3.76 8.94 1.25
C PHE A 476 4.28 8.33 -0.05
N HIS A 477 3.68 7.23 -0.50
CA HIS A 477 4.23 6.45 -1.61
C HIS A 477 3.13 5.77 -2.44
N CYS A 478 3.46 5.45 -3.68
CA CYS A 478 2.63 4.56 -4.49
C CYS A 478 2.62 3.15 -3.86
N HIS A 479 1.44 2.52 -3.80
CA HIS A 479 1.32 1.17 -3.24
C HIS A 479 1.39 0.05 -4.31
N ILE A 480 1.71 0.40 -5.55
CA ILE A 480 2.21 -0.56 -6.54
C ILE A 480 3.67 -0.81 -6.21
N GLU A 481 4.04 -2.05 -5.88
CA GLU A 481 5.39 -2.42 -5.43
C GLU A 481 6.47 -2.08 -6.46
N TRP A 482 6.18 -2.24 -7.74
CA TRP A 482 7.08 -1.88 -8.84
C TRP A 482 7.48 -0.40 -8.79
N HIS A 483 6.52 0.47 -8.55
CA HIS A 483 6.72 1.92 -8.50
C HIS A 483 7.38 2.37 -7.21
N MET A 484 6.99 1.76 -6.07
CA MET A 484 7.61 2.05 -4.78
C MET A 484 9.11 1.71 -4.80
N ASP A 485 9.48 0.52 -5.26
CA ASP A 485 10.89 0.06 -5.30
C ASP A 485 11.74 0.82 -6.33
N THR A 486 11.11 1.47 -7.33
CA THR A 486 11.78 2.35 -8.29
C THR A 486 11.75 3.83 -7.91
N GLY A 487 11.30 4.17 -6.69
CA GLY A 487 11.53 5.46 -6.08
C GLY A 487 10.33 6.40 -5.96
N LEU A 488 9.08 5.93 -6.19
CA LEU A 488 7.88 6.75 -6.05
C LEU A 488 7.49 6.92 -4.58
N ILE A 489 8.36 7.59 -3.82
CA ILE A 489 8.27 7.78 -2.37
C ILE A 489 8.58 9.24 -2.01
N ALA A 490 7.81 9.80 -1.08
CA ALA A 490 8.12 11.03 -0.35
C ALA A 490 8.07 10.77 1.15
N THR A 491 8.81 11.56 1.93
CA THR A 491 8.93 11.40 3.38
C THR A 491 8.39 12.63 4.10
N MET A 492 7.33 12.45 4.90
CA MET A 492 6.73 13.50 5.73
C MET A 492 7.32 13.43 7.13
N ILE A 493 8.05 14.47 7.55
CA ILE A 493 8.70 14.56 8.86
C ILE A 493 7.88 15.49 9.73
N SER A 494 6.91 14.91 10.44
CA SER A 494 5.93 15.65 11.24
C SER A 494 6.48 15.95 12.63
N SER A 495 6.57 17.24 12.98
CA SER A 495 6.90 17.69 14.32
C SER A 495 8.24 17.16 14.86
N PRO A 496 9.39 17.37 14.16
CA PRO A 496 10.67 16.74 14.52
C PRO A 496 11.13 17.05 15.96
N LEU A 497 10.94 18.26 16.44
CA LEU A 497 11.34 18.64 17.80
C LEU A 497 10.44 18.03 18.88
N GLU A 498 9.19 17.69 18.57
CA GLU A 498 8.31 16.95 19.49
C GLU A 498 8.72 15.48 19.56
N MET A 499 9.11 14.87 18.43
CA MET A 499 9.65 13.50 18.41
C MET A 499 10.87 13.37 19.34
N GLN A 500 11.80 14.33 19.32
CA GLN A 500 12.99 14.32 20.19
C GLN A 500 12.65 14.35 21.69
N LYS A 501 11.51 14.95 22.06
CA LYS A 501 11.05 15.02 23.46
C LYS A 501 10.30 13.75 23.90
N THR A 502 9.59 13.12 22.99
CA THR A 502 8.59 12.11 23.33
C THR A 502 8.98 10.68 22.94
N LEU A 503 9.82 10.50 21.90
CA LEU A 503 10.17 9.17 21.41
C LEU A 503 11.48 8.67 22.03
N THR A 504 11.47 7.44 22.48
CA THR A 504 12.66 6.71 22.93
C THR A 504 12.72 5.37 22.21
N ILE A 505 13.74 5.18 21.37
CA ILE A 505 13.91 3.94 20.59
C ILE A 505 14.40 2.81 21.51
N PRO A 506 13.71 1.67 21.56
CA PRO A 506 14.14 0.50 22.31
C PRO A 506 15.52 -0.01 21.85
N GLN A 507 16.28 -0.60 22.78
CA GLN A 507 17.64 -1.01 22.50
C GLN A 507 17.73 -2.10 21.42
N GLU A 508 16.73 -2.98 21.31
CA GLU A 508 16.69 -4.03 20.28
C GLU A 508 16.61 -3.43 18.86
N PHE A 509 15.88 -2.33 18.65
CA PHE A 509 15.81 -1.61 17.36
C PHE A 509 17.15 -0.97 17.00
N LYS A 510 17.89 -0.42 17.98
CA LYS A 510 19.24 0.12 17.75
C LYS A 510 20.23 -1.00 17.45
N ARG A 511 20.11 -2.14 18.13
CA ARG A 511 20.99 -3.29 17.95
C ARG A 511 20.92 -3.85 16.53
N ILE A 512 19.73 -4.03 15.94
CA ILE A 512 19.63 -4.54 14.57
C ILE A 512 20.28 -3.60 13.54
N CYS A 513 20.38 -2.30 13.80
CA CYS A 513 21.15 -1.37 12.99
C CYS A 513 22.66 -1.61 13.16
N SER A 514 23.13 -1.64 14.42
CA SER A 514 24.57 -1.81 14.73
C SER A 514 25.10 -3.16 14.24
N ASP A 515 24.30 -4.23 14.32
CA ASP A 515 24.66 -5.57 13.83
C ASP A 515 24.89 -5.60 12.31
N GLN A 516 24.35 -4.63 11.59
CA GLN A 516 24.52 -4.43 10.15
C GLN A 516 25.51 -3.31 9.80
N GLY A 517 26.18 -2.71 10.79
CA GLY A 517 27.09 -1.58 10.58
C GLY A 517 26.38 -0.28 10.18
N ILE A 518 25.07 -0.17 10.41
CA ILE A 518 24.28 1.03 10.11
C ILE A 518 24.32 1.95 11.34
N SER A 519 24.65 3.24 11.12
CA SER A 519 24.64 4.24 12.18
C SER A 519 23.23 4.54 12.66
N THR A 520 23.08 4.81 13.96
CA THR A 520 21.84 5.29 14.57
C THR A 520 21.91 6.78 14.94
N VAL A 521 22.90 7.49 14.42
CA VAL A 521 23.11 8.93 14.60
C VAL A 521 23.71 9.54 13.34
N GLY A 522 23.42 10.80 13.08
CA GLY A 522 23.95 11.55 11.94
C GLY A 522 22.88 11.90 10.90
N ASN A 523 23.29 12.64 9.88
CA ASN A 523 22.45 13.00 8.74
C ASN A 523 22.31 11.84 7.74
N ALA A 524 21.66 12.06 6.59
CA ALA A 524 21.46 11.05 5.55
C ALA A 524 22.74 10.40 5.02
N ALA A 525 23.90 11.08 5.13
CA ALA A 525 25.21 10.56 4.77
C ALA A 525 25.92 9.82 5.94
N GLY A 526 25.41 9.94 7.16
CA GLY A 526 26.02 9.44 8.40
C GLY A 526 26.99 10.42 9.07
N ASN A 527 27.03 11.70 8.62
CA ASN A 527 27.87 12.72 9.21
C ASN A 527 27.26 13.25 10.50
N THR A 528 28.08 13.38 11.57
CA THR A 528 27.66 13.82 12.92
C THR A 528 28.26 15.14 13.35
N ASN A 529 29.34 15.61 12.70
CA ASN A 529 30.01 16.85 13.04
C ASN A 529 29.35 18.07 12.39
N ASP A 530 28.95 17.90 11.12
CA ASP A 530 28.18 18.88 10.37
C ASP A 530 26.99 18.17 9.73
N TYR A 531 25.80 18.46 10.23
CA TYR A 531 24.56 17.85 9.72
C TYR A 531 24.15 18.37 8.33
N LEU A 532 24.76 19.46 7.84
CA LEU A 532 24.52 19.96 6.49
C LEU A 532 25.53 19.41 5.46
N ASP A 533 26.59 18.75 5.91
CA ASP A 533 27.53 18.05 5.03
C ASP A 533 26.92 16.70 4.61
N LEU A 534 26.45 16.62 3.38
CA LEU A 534 25.90 15.41 2.78
C LEU A 534 26.93 14.60 1.98
N SER A 535 28.22 14.93 2.10
CA SER A 535 29.29 14.19 1.42
C SER A 535 29.20 12.70 1.73
N GLY A 536 29.12 11.88 0.68
CA GLY A 536 29.00 10.43 0.79
C GLY A 536 27.57 9.90 1.00
N GLN A 537 26.52 10.72 0.90
CA GLN A 537 25.14 10.22 0.88
C GLN A 537 24.89 9.23 -0.26
N ASN A 538 23.85 8.43 -0.14
CA ASN A 538 23.34 7.67 -1.27
C ASN A 538 22.65 8.62 -2.26
N LEU A 539 22.82 8.37 -3.54
CA LEU A 539 22.23 9.16 -4.62
C LEU A 539 21.47 8.24 -5.57
N MET A 540 20.45 8.78 -6.21
CA MET A 540 19.79 8.09 -7.31
C MET A 540 20.77 7.85 -8.47
N VAL A 541 20.45 6.90 -9.34
CA VAL A 541 21.20 6.68 -10.58
C VAL A 541 21.23 8.00 -11.36
N PRO A 542 22.40 8.45 -11.88
CA PRO A 542 22.46 9.69 -12.61
C PRO A 542 21.52 9.70 -13.82
N PRO A 543 20.93 10.84 -14.20
CA PRO A 543 20.09 10.93 -15.38
C PRO A 543 20.88 10.60 -16.66
N LEU A 544 20.16 10.26 -17.72
CA LEU A 544 20.74 10.03 -19.03
C LEU A 544 21.52 11.29 -19.47
N PRO A 545 22.73 11.13 -20.01
CA PRO A 545 23.50 12.29 -20.47
C PRO A 545 22.78 12.98 -21.64
N ALA A 546 22.78 14.31 -21.62
CA ALA A 546 22.24 15.09 -22.72
C ALA A 546 23.07 14.85 -24.00
N GLY A 547 22.47 14.17 -24.99
CA GLY A 547 23.10 13.85 -26.26
C GLY A 547 23.87 12.53 -26.27
N PHE A 548 24.63 12.30 -27.33
CA PHE A 548 25.36 11.07 -27.52
C PHE A 548 26.60 10.97 -26.61
N THR A 549 26.77 9.86 -25.94
CA THR A 549 28.02 9.52 -25.26
C THR A 549 29.13 9.25 -26.26
N THR A 550 30.39 9.25 -25.85
CA THR A 550 31.52 8.86 -26.71
C THR A 550 31.30 7.47 -27.33
N LYS A 551 30.74 6.52 -26.59
CA LYS A 551 30.37 5.18 -27.12
C LYS A 551 29.25 5.29 -28.17
N GLY A 552 28.25 6.16 -27.95
CA GLY A 552 27.17 6.42 -28.90
C GLY A 552 27.69 7.02 -30.22
N TYR A 553 28.62 7.97 -30.17
CA TYR A 553 29.26 8.51 -31.37
C TYR A 553 30.05 7.44 -32.13
N VAL A 554 30.83 6.61 -31.42
CA VAL A 554 31.57 5.50 -32.02
C VAL A 554 30.62 4.50 -32.68
N ALA A 555 29.55 4.08 -32.00
CA ALA A 555 28.55 3.19 -32.55
C ALA A 555 27.86 3.79 -33.81
N MET A 556 27.51 5.08 -33.78
CA MET A 556 26.91 5.78 -34.92
C MET A 556 27.84 5.80 -36.14
N VAL A 557 29.12 6.12 -35.92
CA VAL A 557 30.12 6.12 -37.00
C VAL A 557 30.24 4.73 -37.63
N PHE A 558 30.38 3.66 -36.80
CA PHE A 558 30.46 2.31 -37.33
C PHE A 558 29.18 1.87 -38.05
N SER A 559 28.00 2.24 -37.56
CA SER A 559 26.72 1.96 -38.22
C SER A 559 26.63 2.68 -39.56
N CYS A 560 27.02 3.94 -39.64
CA CYS A 560 27.07 4.69 -40.90
C CYS A 560 28.05 4.04 -41.91
N VAL A 561 29.26 3.68 -41.46
CA VAL A 561 30.26 2.99 -42.29
C VAL A 561 29.71 1.66 -42.80
N ALA A 562 29.10 0.84 -41.92
CA ALA A 562 28.49 -0.43 -42.33
C ALA A 562 27.36 -0.23 -43.36
N GLY A 563 26.51 0.78 -43.15
CA GLY A 563 25.44 1.13 -44.09
C GLY A 563 25.99 1.54 -45.47
N VAL A 564 27.01 2.40 -45.51
CA VAL A 564 27.67 2.81 -46.78
C VAL A 564 28.31 1.62 -47.49
N LEU A 565 29.05 0.79 -46.75
CA LEU A 565 29.67 -0.44 -47.32
C LEU A 565 28.60 -1.42 -47.84
N GLY A 566 27.49 -1.59 -47.12
CA GLY A 566 26.37 -2.41 -47.55
C GLY A 566 25.77 -1.91 -48.88
N LEU A 567 25.49 -0.60 -48.97
CA LEU A 567 24.97 0.03 -50.20
C LEU A 567 25.97 -0.12 -51.37
N ALA A 568 27.25 0.14 -51.11
CA ALA A 568 28.29 0.00 -52.14
C ALA A 568 28.37 -1.48 -52.63
N SER A 569 28.33 -2.44 -51.73
CA SER A 569 28.37 -3.85 -52.07
C SER A 569 27.17 -4.29 -52.93
N ILE A 570 25.95 -3.86 -52.55
CA ILE A 570 24.73 -4.16 -53.32
C ILE A 570 24.80 -3.50 -54.71
N THR A 571 25.28 -2.24 -54.80
CA THR A 571 25.41 -1.54 -56.07
C THR A 571 26.41 -2.23 -56.98
N LEU A 572 27.60 -2.61 -56.47
CA LEU A 572 28.62 -3.33 -57.22
C LEU A 572 28.11 -4.67 -57.70
N TYR A 573 27.43 -5.43 -56.84
CA TYR A 573 26.85 -6.73 -57.21
C TYR A 573 25.74 -6.59 -58.25
N GLY A 574 24.86 -5.62 -58.12
CA GLY A 574 23.76 -5.36 -59.05
C GLY A 574 24.22 -4.81 -60.39
N SER A 575 25.39 -4.15 -60.47
CA SER A 575 26.00 -3.63 -61.71
C SER A 575 26.96 -4.63 -62.38
N ALA A 576 27.23 -5.78 -61.76
CA ALA A 576 28.08 -6.78 -62.35
C ALA A 576 27.39 -7.41 -63.59
N PRO A 577 28.10 -7.54 -64.75
CA PRO A 577 27.50 -8.11 -65.94
C PRO A 577 27.09 -9.56 -65.69
N ILE A 578 25.84 -9.90 -66.00
CA ILE A 578 25.35 -11.27 -65.97
C ILE A 578 26.15 -12.07 -67.00
N ALA A 579 27.03 -12.94 -66.52
CA ALA A 579 27.73 -13.86 -67.44
C ALA A 579 26.64 -14.76 -68.09
N ALA A 580 26.39 -14.54 -69.37
CA ALA A 580 25.54 -15.41 -70.14
C ALA A 580 26.16 -16.84 -70.12
N LYS A 581 25.44 -17.81 -69.58
CA LYS A 581 25.73 -19.23 -69.73
C LYS A 581 25.25 -19.72 -71.11
#